data_b6e1eef61a8afc9c9873ab2be5d03d59
#
_entry.id   b6e1eef61a8afc9c9873ab2be5d03d59
#
_cell.length_a   1.000
_cell.length_b   1.000
_cell.length_c   1.000
_cell.angle_alpha   90.00
_cell.angle_beta   90.00
_cell.angle_gamma   90.00
#
_symmetry.space_group_name_H-M   'P 1'
#
loop_
_entity.id
_entity.type
_entity.pdbx_description
1 polymer ?
#
loop_
_entity_poly.entity_id
_entity_poly.type
_entity_poly.pdbx_seq_one_letter_code
_entity_poly.pdbx_strand_id
1 'polypeptide(L)'
;MITTYEEALDWIHNRLRFGIKPGLERMEWMLEQLDFPQQNINAIHVAGTNGKGSTVSYLRNMLEEAGYKVGTFTSPYIETFNERISVNGQPISNEAMTALVQEVKPVVERLEHTNLGSATEFEVITIMAFLYFGYHDSVDYVVFETGLGGRYDSTNVVNPMVSIITNIGFDHMAILGDTVEEIAAEKAGIIKKEVPIITGAEQVKALDVITEEANLKQASLFVLGKEFKIENYEPLANGEGFTLKTPYGIFEHLQLNMLGYHQVKNAALAVMAVCYLKEKKKLSISNEQMIKGIQHTKWNGRFEIVNEHPLTIIDGAHNAEGIDSLLSTLRLHYEDRNIHLIFSCLNDKSADRMVQELETIAASITFTSFDFPRARAAGELYEMSTHRNKHMDEEWKKAIAYVKEKATGEQDMVVITGSLYFISEVRAFLLK
;
A
#
# COMPACT_ATOMS: atom_id res chain seq x y z
N MET A 1 15.96 -27.90 -12.22
CA MET A 1 15.08 -27.07 -13.10
C MET A 1 13.83 -26.81 -12.29
N ILE A 2 13.37 -25.56 -12.17
CA ILE A 2 12.14 -25.23 -11.44
C ILE A 2 10.95 -25.71 -12.28
N THR A 3 10.07 -26.52 -11.71
CA THR A 3 8.96 -27.16 -12.42
C THR A 3 7.61 -26.98 -11.70
N THR A 4 7.63 -26.63 -10.41
CA THR A 4 6.43 -26.39 -9.61
C THR A 4 6.39 -24.97 -9.07
N TYR A 5 5.21 -24.52 -8.67
CA TYR A 5 5.00 -23.23 -8.05
C TYR A 5 5.74 -23.12 -6.71
N GLU A 6 5.73 -24.18 -5.91
CA GLU A 6 6.42 -24.24 -4.62
C GLU A 6 7.94 -24.07 -4.81
N GLU A 7 8.54 -24.77 -5.78
CA GLU A 7 9.96 -24.60 -6.12
C GLU A 7 10.28 -23.17 -6.57
N ALA A 8 9.35 -22.53 -7.30
CA ALA A 8 9.48 -21.14 -7.74
C ALA A 8 9.45 -20.18 -6.56
N LEU A 9 8.50 -20.31 -5.63
CA LEU A 9 8.43 -19.52 -4.43
C LEU A 9 9.65 -19.70 -3.52
N ASP A 10 10.07 -20.94 -3.30
CA ASP A 10 11.28 -21.26 -2.50
C ASP A 10 12.51 -20.57 -3.08
N TRP A 11 12.65 -20.58 -4.41
CA TRP A 11 13.76 -19.89 -5.06
C TRP A 11 13.71 -18.38 -4.88
N ILE A 12 12.51 -17.76 -4.95
CA ILE A 12 12.32 -16.33 -4.71
C ILE A 12 12.62 -16.00 -3.24
N HIS A 13 12.01 -16.72 -2.30
CA HIS A 13 12.14 -16.46 -0.85
C HIS A 13 13.56 -16.70 -0.33
N ASN A 14 14.32 -17.60 -0.91
CA ASN A 14 15.74 -17.75 -0.57
C ASN A 14 16.55 -16.47 -0.80
N ARG A 15 16.01 -15.46 -1.50
CA ARG A 15 16.64 -14.16 -1.72
C ARG A 15 16.36 -13.14 -0.62
N LEU A 16 15.42 -13.41 0.28
CA LEU A 16 15.16 -12.58 1.47
C LEU A 16 16.42 -12.35 2.32
N ARG A 17 17.33 -13.34 2.35
CA ARG A 17 18.63 -13.26 3.05
C ARG A 17 19.52 -12.11 2.58
N PHE A 18 19.31 -11.58 1.38
CA PHE A 18 20.10 -10.48 0.85
C PHE A 18 19.64 -9.10 1.34
N GLY A 19 18.48 -9.04 2.04
CA GLY A 19 17.96 -7.83 2.65
C GLY A 19 17.60 -6.74 1.65
N ILE A 20 17.69 -5.48 2.10
CA ILE A 20 17.47 -4.28 1.28
C ILE A 20 18.82 -3.78 0.78
N LYS A 21 18.94 -3.59 -0.52
CA LYS A 21 20.14 -3.10 -1.18
C LYS A 21 19.77 -1.89 -2.05
N PRO A 22 20.00 -0.65 -1.58
CA PRO A 22 19.75 0.53 -2.39
C PRO A 22 20.60 0.53 -3.69
N GLY A 23 20.04 1.12 -4.75
CA GLY A 23 20.71 1.23 -6.05
C GLY A 23 19.90 0.57 -7.16
N LEU A 24 19.97 1.12 -8.37
CA LEU A 24 19.23 0.65 -9.54
C LEU A 24 20.09 -0.15 -10.52
N GLU A 25 21.40 -0.21 -10.30
CA GLU A 25 22.38 -0.79 -11.23
C GLU A 25 22.09 -2.28 -11.51
N ARG A 26 21.63 -3.05 -10.50
CA ARG A 26 21.24 -4.46 -10.68
C ARG A 26 19.97 -4.58 -11.52
N MET A 27 19.00 -3.69 -11.28
CA MET A 27 17.76 -3.63 -12.06
C MET A 27 18.05 -3.26 -13.51
N GLU A 28 18.84 -2.21 -13.74
CA GLU A 28 19.23 -1.74 -15.08
C GLU A 28 19.98 -2.83 -15.84
N TRP A 29 20.92 -3.52 -15.19
CA TRP A 29 21.65 -4.63 -15.80
C TRP A 29 20.71 -5.79 -16.17
N MET A 30 19.80 -6.20 -15.28
CA MET A 30 18.86 -7.29 -15.58
C MET A 30 17.87 -6.90 -16.69
N LEU A 31 17.39 -5.66 -16.72
CA LEU A 31 16.51 -5.16 -17.77
C LEU A 31 17.21 -5.15 -19.14
N GLU A 32 18.49 -4.77 -19.19
CA GLU A 32 19.28 -4.84 -20.42
C GLU A 32 19.38 -6.28 -20.95
N GLN A 33 19.55 -7.28 -20.06
CA GLN A 33 19.60 -8.70 -20.45
C GLN A 33 18.24 -9.25 -20.91
N LEU A 34 17.16 -8.51 -20.71
CA LEU A 34 15.77 -8.87 -21.01
C LEU A 34 15.13 -7.93 -22.04
N ASP A 35 15.95 -7.21 -22.83
CA ASP A 35 15.51 -6.30 -23.88
C ASP A 35 14.52 -5.19 -23.41
N PHE A 36 14.70 -4.69 -22.18
CA PHE A 36 13.99 -3.54 -21.60
C PHE A 36 12.45 -3.66 -21.61
N PRO A 37 11.84 -4.70 -21.03
CA PRO A 37 10.38 -4.90 -21.05
C PRO A 37 9.58 -3.74 -20.48
N GLN A 38 10.13 -2.98 -19.53
CA GLN A 38 9.47 -1.82 -18.91
C GLN A 38 9.19 -0.66 -19.91
N GLN A 39 9.85 -0.64 -21.05
CA GLN A 39 9.63 0.39 -22.08
C GLN A 39 8.31 0.21 -22.86
N ASN A 40 7.75 -0.99 -22.81
CA ASN A 40 6.47 -1.32 -23.45
C ASN A 40 5.25 -1.05 -22.55
N ILE A 41 5.45 -0.46 -21.38
CA ILE A 41 4.41 -0.33 -20.36
C ILE A 41 3.98 1.13 -20.23
N ASN A 42 2.67 1.39 -20.33
CA ASN A 42 2.07 2.65 -19.93
C ASN A 42 1.93 2.69 -18.40
N ALA A 43 2.93 3.21 -17.72
CA ALA A 43 3.01 3.14 -16.26
C ALA A 43 2.40 4.37 -15.57
N ILE A 44 1.76 4.13 -14.41
CA ILE A 44 1.46 5.12 -13.36
C ILE A 44 2.27 4.69 -12.13
N HIS A 45 3.01 5.61 -11.51
CA HIS A 45 3.94 5.27 -10.44
C HIS A 45 3.51 5.91 -9.12
N VAL A 46 3.35 5.11 -8.06
CA VAL A 46 2.79 5.54 -6.77
C VAL A 46 3.78 5.28 -5.65
N ALA A 47 4.26 6.34 -5.01
CA ALA A 47 5.05 6.31 -3.77
C ALA A 47 4.28 6.95 -2.61
N GLY A 48 4.81 6.82 -1.41
CA GLY A 48 4.26 7.41 -0.19
C GLY A 48 4.58 6.59 1.05
N THR A 49 4.31 7.10 2.22
CA THR A 49 4.42 6.33 3.45
C THR A 49 3.20 5.41 3.60
N ASN A 50 2.01 5.98 3.67
CA ASN A 50 0.74 5.28 3.76
C ASN A 50 -0.13 5.55 2.51
N GLY A 51 -1.16 4.73 2.27
CA GLY A 51 -2.15 4.97 1.22
C GLY A 51 -1.77 4.55 -0.20
N LYS A 52 -0.55 4.06 -0.45
CA LYS A 52 -0.09 3.62 -1.77
C LYS A 52 -1.04 2.60 -2.40
N GLY A 53 -1.21 1.43 -1.77
CA GLY A 53 -2.07 0.35 -2.28
C GLY A 53 -3.54 0.77 -2.46
N SER A 54 -4.09 1.61 -1.55
CA SER A 54 -5.43 2.17 -1.72
C SER A 54 -5.52 3.06 -2.97
N THR A 55 -4.53 3.94 -3.19
CA THR A 55 -4.47 4.80 -4.39
C THR A 55 -4.33 3.96 -5.67
N VAL A 56 -3.50 2.89 -5.64
CA VAL A 56 -3.40 1.91 -6.74
C VAL A 56 -4.76 1.28 -7.02
N SER A 57 -5.49 0.86 -5.98
CA SER A 57 -6.82 0.25 -6.14
C SER A 57 -7.84 1.22 -6.72
N TYR A 58 -7.87 2.49 -6.29
CA TYR A 58 -8.74 3.51 -6.89
C TYR A 58 -8.42 3.74 -8.37
N LEU A 59 -7.15 3.88 -8.72
CA LEU A 59 -6.70 4.03 -10.12
C LEU A 59 -7.15 2.84 -10.96
N ARG A 60 -6.87 1.62 -10.49
CA ARG A 60 -7.25 0.39 -11.17
C ARG A 60 -8.76 0.36 -11.43
N ASN A 61 -9.59 0.53 -10.39
CA ASN A 61 -11.04 0.42 -10.54
C ASN A 61 -11.62 1.48 -11.49
N MET A 62 -11.13 2.73 -11.47
CA MET A 62 -11.56 3.74 -12.43
C MET A 62 -11.21 3.36 -13.87
N LEU A 63 -10.01 2.84 -14.10
CA LEU A 63 -9.57 2.44 -15.43
C LEU A 63 -10.32 1.18 -15.92
N GLU A 64 -10.59 0.22 -15.03
CA GLU A 64 -11.42 -0.96 -15.34
C GLU A 64 -12.87 -0.59 -15.72
N GLU A 65 -13.50 0.34 -14.98
CA GLU A 65 -14.82 0.87 -15.32
C GLU A 65 -14.85 1.58 -16.68
N ALA A 66 -13.72 2.10 -17.12
CA ALA A 66 -13.56 2.66 -18.48
C ALA A 66 -13.30 1.61 -19.55
N GLY A 67 -13.21 0.32 -19.18
CA GLY A 67 -13.02 -0.81 -20.08
C GLY A 67 -11.57 -1.15 -20.40
N TYR A 68 -10.62 -0.57 -19.67
CA TYR A 68 -9.19 -0.88 -19.83
C TYR A 68 -8.79 -2.15 -19.10
N LYS A 69 -7.83 -2.87 -19.65
CA LYS A 69 -7.14 -3.97 -18.98
C LYS A 69 -5.97 -3.40 -18.18
N VAL A 70 -6.01 -3.56 -16.85
CA VAL A 70 -5.11 -2.87 -15.92
C VAL A 70 -4.24 -3.85 -15.16
N GLY A 71 -2.93 -3.72 -15.33
CA GLY A 71 -1.94 -4.38 -14.49
C GLY A 71 -1.70 -3.60 -13.19
N THR A 72 -1.47 -4.30 -12.10
CA THR A 72 -1.03 -3.70 -10.83
C THR A 72 0.16 -4.45 -10.25
N PHE A 73 1.13 -3.69 -9.75
CA PHE A 73 2.24 -4.21 -8.96
C PHE A 73 2.18 -3.59 -7.57
N THR A 74 1.96 -4.43 -6.54
CA THR A 74 1.71 -3.98 -5.16
C THR A 74 2.50 -4.78 -4.13
N SER A 75 2.75 -4.19 -2.96
CA SER A 75 3.46 -4.84 -1.86
C SER A 75 3.10 -4.24 -0.48
N PRO A 76 3.06 -5.07 0.58
CA PRO A 76 3.07 -6.53 0.57
C PRO A 76 1.74 -7.12 0.07
N TYR A 77 1.69 -8.43 -0.13
CA TYR A 77 0.45 -9.17 -0.40
C TYR A 77 -0.33 -9.46 0.89
N ILE A 78 -1.62 -9.78 0.76
CA ILE A 78 -2.50 -10.11 1.89
C ILE A 78 -2.83 -11.62 1.94
N GLU A 79 -3.16 -12.26 0.83
CA GLU A 79 -3.56 -13.67 0.81
C GLU A 79 -2.48 -14.56 0.16
N THR A 80 -2.08 -14.20 -1.05
CA THR A 80 -1.12 -15.00 -1.83
C THR A 80 -0.01 -14.15 -2.41
N PHE A 81 1.16 -14.75 -2.57
CA PHE A 81 2.33 -14.09 -3.14
C PHE A 81 2.06 -13.49 -4.53
N ASN A 82 1.21 -14.16 -5.31
CA ASN A 82 0.89 -13.77 -6.69
C ASN A 82 0.14 -12.43 -6.78
N GLU A 83 -0.50 -11.96 -5.70
CA GLU A 83 -1.17 -10.64 -5.66
C GLU A 83 -0.25 -9.48 -6.03
N ARG A 84 1.06 -9.65 -5.82
CA ARG A 84 2.07 -8.65 -6.18
C ARG A 84 2.02 -8.28 -7.66
N ILE A 85 1.60 -9.23 -8.52
CA ILE A 85 1.41 -9.05 -9.96
C ILE A 85 -0.02 -9.47 -10.28
N SER A 86 -0.87 -8.50 -10.58
CA SER A 86 -2.29 -8.76 -10.83
C SER A 86 -2.76 -8.06 -12.10
N VAL A 87 -3.78 -8.62 -12.75
CA VAL A 87 -4.48 -8.01 -13.89
C VAL A 87 -5.95 -7.88 -13.53
N ASN A 88 -6.51 -6.69 -13.64
CA ASN A 88 -7.91 -6.40 -13.25
C ASN A 88 -8.23 -6.95 -11.84
N GLY A 89 -7.31 -6.75 -10.89
CA GLY A 89 -7.45 -7.19 -9.51
C GLY A 89 -7.38 -8.71 -9.30
N GLN A 90 -7.10 -9.49 -10.34
CA GLN A 90 -6.88 -10.93 -10.21
C GLN A 90 -5.38 -11.24 -10.22
N PRO A 91 -4.86 -11.93 -9.21
CA PRO A 91 -3.47 -12.37 -9.18
C PRO A 91 -3.12 -13.24 -10.40
N ILE A 92 -1.88 -13.17 -10.87
CA ILE A 92 -1.40 -14.08 -11.92
C ILE A 92 -1.46 -15.53 -11.44
N SER A 93 -1.61 -16.48 -12.38
CA SER A 93 -1.69 -17.89 -12.04
C SER A 93 -0.36 -18.44 -11.52
N ASN A 94 -0.40 -19.58 -10.84
CA ASN A 94 0.80 -20.29 -10.36
C ASN A 94 1.70 -20.72 -11.53
N GLU A 95 1.09 -21.09 -12.66
CA GLU A 95 1.80 -21.44 -13.89
C GLU A 95 2.53 -20.24 -14.47
N ALA A 96 1.89 -19.07 -14.51
CA ALA A 96 2.50 -17.82 -14.97
C ALA A 96 3.68 -17.41 -14.06
N MET A 97 3.50 -17.51 -12.73
CA MET A 97 4.56 -17.25 -11.77
C MET A 97 5.76 -18.17 -11.98
N THR A 98 5.50 -19.47 -12.18
CA THR A 98 6.54 -20.48 -12.42
C THR A 98 7.29 -20.23 -13.74
N ALA A 99 6.56 -19.88 -14.80
CA ALA A 99 7.15 -19.56 -16.10
C ALA A 99 8.06 -18.32 -16.02
N LEU A 100 7.62 -17.27 -15.33
CA LEU A 100 8.40 -16.05 -15.11
C LEU A 100 9.70 -16.37 -14.34
N VAL A 101 9.64 -17.20 -13.30
CA VAL A 101 10.84 -17.61 -12.57
C VAL A 101 11.80 -18.38 -13.47
N GLN A 102 11.31 -19.30 -14.30
CA GLN A 102 12.16 -20.03 -15.26
C GLN A 102 12.89 -19.09 -16.22
N GLU A 103 12.23 -18.01 -16.66
CA GLU A 103 12.79 -17.03 -17.58
C GLU A 103 13.79 -16.08 -16.90
N VAL A 104 13.47 -15.58 -15.72
CA VAL A 104 14.30 -14.60 -14.97
C VAL A 104 15.51 -15.27 -14.31
N LYS A 105 15.37 -16.52 -13.84
CA LYS A 105 16.40 -17.23 -13.08
C LYS A 105 17.78 -17.23 -13.76
N PRO A 106 17.93 -17.55 -15.06
CA PRO A 106 19.24 -17.53 -15.72
C PRO A 106 19.90 -16.15 -15.73
N VAL A 107 19.11 -15.08 -15.83
CA VAL A 107 19.58 -13.70 -15.81
C VAL A 107 20.09 -13.34 -14.41
N VAL A 108 19.29 -13.66 -13.39
CA VAL A 108 19.62 -13.40 -11.99
C VAL A 108 20.88 -14.19 -11.55
N GLU A 109 21.03 -15.42 -11.99
CA GLU A 109 22.22 -16.23 -11.71
C GLU A 109 23.47 -15.67 -12.41
N ARG A 110 23.36 -15.13 -13.62
CA ARG A 110 24.48 -14.44 -14.29
C ARG A 110 24.87 -13.15 -13.55
N LEU A 111 23.89 -12.39 -13.03
CA LEU A 111 24.15 -11.17 -12.25
C LEU A 111 25.05 -11.49 -11.03
N GLU A 112 24.86 -12.62 -10.37
CA GLU A 112 25.65 -13.05 -9.19
C GLU A 112 27.14 -13.18 -9.49
N HIS A 113 27.52 -13.40 -10.75
CA HIS A 113 28.91 -13.50 -11.19
C HIS A 113 29.51 -12.15 -11.63
N THR A 114 28.74 -11.07 -11.54
CA THR A 114 29.21 -9.69 -11.78
C THR A 114 29.65 -9.03 -10.48
N ASN A 115 30.24 -7.84 -10.60
CA ASN A 115 30.59 -7.01 -9.45
C ASN A 115 29.36 -6.39 -8.75
N LEU A 116 28.15 -6.51 -9.32
CA LEU A 116 26.89 -6.04 -8.75
C LEU A 116 26.34 -6.98 -7.67
N GLY A 117 26.72 -8.27 -7.74
CA GLY A 117 26.31 -9.28 -6.75
C GLY A 117 24.85 -9.73 -6.90
N SER A 118 24.34 -10.41 -5.88
CA SER A 118 23.02 -11.06 -5.92
C SER A 118 21.86 -10.08 -5.89
N ALA A 119 20.83 -10.33 -6.71
CA ALA A 119 19.55 -9.62 -6.64
C ALA A 119 18.77 -9.99 -5.38
N THR A 120 18.05 -9.02 -4.84
CA THR A 120 17.11 -9.20 -3.72
C THR A 120 15.80 -9.84 -4.19
N GLU A 121 14.96 -10.29 -3.24
CA GLU A 121 13.60 -10.78 -3.55
C GLU A 121 12.79 -9.72 -4.30
N PHE A 122 12.80 -8.47 -3.81
CA PHE A 122 12.00 -7.40 -4.39
C PHE A 122 12.48 -7.02 -5.80
N GLU A 123 13.78 -7.03 -6.07
CA GLU A 123 14.30 -6.83 -7.42
C GLU A 123 13.84 -7.94 -8.38
N VAL A 124 13.88 -9.20 -7.92
CA VAL A 124 13.43 -10.33 -8.75
C VAL A 124 11.95 -10.23 -9.10
N ILE A 125 11.07 -10.01 -8.11
CA ILE A 125 9.64 -9.92 -8.39
C ILE A 125 9.30 -8.68 -9.24
N THR A 126 10.06 -7.59 -9.11
CA THR A 126 9.90 -6.38 -9.93
C THR A 126 10.26 -6.66 -11.39
N ILE A 127 11.37 -7.35 -11.65
CA ILE A 127 11.74 -7.78 -13.02
C ILE A 127 10.68 -8.71 -13.62
N MET A 128 10.15 -9.66 -12.82
CA MET A 128 9.07 -10.55 -13.26
C MET A 128 7.81 -9.76 -13.64
N ALA A 129 7.46 -8.71 -12.88
CA ALA A 129 6.33 -7.84 -13.21
C ALA A 129 6.56 -7.11 -14.54
N PHE A 130 7.76 -6.58 -14.78
CA PHE A 130 8.09 -5.93 -16.05
C PHE A 130 8.00 -6.88 -17.24
N LEU A 131 8.51 -8.10 -17.10
CA LEU A 131 8.38 -9.13 -18.14
C LEU A 131 6.92 -9.49 -18.40
N TYR A 132 6.16 -9.72 -17.33
CA TYR A 132 4.76 -10.11 -17.46
C TYR A 132 3.95 -9.05 -18.21
N PHE A 133 4.00 -7.81 -17.76
CA PHE A 133 3.23 -6.73 -18.38
C PHE A 133 3.80 -6.23 -19.70
N GLY A 134 5.10 -6.32 -19.90
CA GLY A 134 5.76 -5.83 -21.12
C GLY A 134 5.72 -6.81 -22.30
N TYR A 135 5.67 -8.12 -22.02
CA TYR A 135 5.79 -9.15 -23.06
C TYR A 135 4.74 -10.26 -23.00
N HIS A 136 4.35 -10.72 -21.80
CA HIS A 136 3.50 -11.92 -21.70
C HIS A 136 2.00 -11.62 -21.71
N ASP A 137 1.57 -10.57 -21.03
CA ASP A 137 0.16 -10.20 -20.96
C ASP A 137 -0.03 -8.71 -21.26
N SER A 138 -0.36 -8.40 -22.50
CA SER A 138 -0.58 -7.01 -22.94
C SER A 138 -1.72 -6.39 -22.14
N VAL A 139 -1.40 -5.37 -21.36
CA VAL A 139 -2.33 -4.53 -20.60
C VAL A 139 -2.30 -3.09 -21.12
N ASP A 140 -3.41 -2.37 -20.96
CA ASP A 140 -3.47 -0.98 -21.43
C ASP A 140 -2.64 -0.04 -20.53
N TYR A 141 -2.72 -0.26 -19.22
CA TYR A 141 -2.01 0.52 -18.20
C TYR A 141 -1.49 -0.39 -17.09
N VAL A 142 -0.39 0.03 -16.45
CA VAL A 142 0.11 -0.63 -15.22
C VAL A 142 0.29 0.41 -14.13
N VAL A 143 -0.24 0.14 -12.95
CA VAL A 143 -0.03 0.96 -11.76
C VAL A 143 1.00 0.27 -10.88
N PHE A 144 2.18 0.89 -10.74
CA PHE A 144 3.27 0.41 -9.90
C PHE A 144 3.25 1.10 -8.54
N GLU A 145 3.18 0.32 -7.47
CA GLU A 145 3.46 0.75 -6.10
C GLU A 145 4.95 0.60 -5.81
N THR A 146 5.62 1.64 -5.26
CA THR A 146 6.97 1.50 -4.73
C THR A 146 6.98 0.59 -3.49
N GLY A 147 7.98 -0.28 -3.38
CA GLY A 147 8.16 -1.08 -2.19
C GLY A 147 8.64 -0.25 -1.00
N LEU A 148 9.68 0.58 -1.23
CA LEU A 148 10.29 1.39 -0.17
C LEU A 148 10.91 2.67 -0.74
N GLY A 149 10.58 3.80 -0.14
CA GLY A 149 11.13 5.08 -0.56
C GLY A 149 10.64 5.52 -1.94
N GLY A 150 11.52 5.61 -2.89
CA GLY A 150 11.23 5.96 -4.28
C GLY A 150 12.50 6.03 -5.14
N ARG A 151 13.49 6.84 -4.74
CA ARG A 151 14.72 7.11 -5.52
C ARG A 151 15.44 5.83 -5.95
N TYR A 152 15.66 4.91 -5.01
CA TYR A 152 16.36 3.65 -5.21
C TYR A 152 15.43 2.42 -5.20
N ASP A 153 14.11 2.66 -5.28
CA ASP A 153 13.15 1.57 -5.39
C ASP A 153 13.27 0.85 -6.73
N SER A 154 13.19 -0.47 -6.72
CA SER A 154 13.34 -1.29 -7.92
C SER A 154 12.35 -0.94 -9.02
N THR A 155 11.19 -0.37 -8.67
CA THR A 155 10.19 0.10 -9.65
C THR A 155 10.59 1.39 -10.35
N ASN A 156 11.57 2.14 -9.80
CA ASN A 156 11.93 3.48 -10.30
C ASN A 156 12.72 3.51 -11.63
N VAL A 157 12.83 2.39 -12.30
CA VAL A 157 13.35 2.25 -13.67
C VAL A 157 12.28 2.52 -14.74
N VAL A 158 11.03 2.73 -14.36
CA VAL A 158 9.94 3.11 -15.28
C VAL A 158 10.00 4.59 -15.65
N ASN A 159 9.45 4.90 -16.83
CA ASN A 159 9.13 6.28 -17.22
C ASN A 159 7.59 6.44 -17.22
N PRO A 160 6.98 6.86 -16.11
CA PRO A 160 5.53 6.86 -15.98
C PRO A 160 4.89 8.04 -16.69
N MET A 161 3.59 7.92 -17.01
CA MET A 161 2.77 9.01 -17.53
C MET A 161 2.41 10.04 -16.45
N VAL A 162 2.35 9.61 -15.20
CA VAL A 162 2.11 10.43 -14.00
C VAL A 162 2.71 9.73 -12.79
N SER A 163 3.32 10.50 -11.90
CA SER A 163 3.80 10.02 -10.59
C SER A 163 2.90 10.57 -9.47
N ILE A 164 2.73 9.79 -8.41
CA ILE A 164 1.92 10.16 -7.24
C ILE A 164 2.73 9.92 -5.98
N ILE A 165 2.77 10.90 -5.07
CA ILE A 165 3.26 10.74 -3.69
C ILE A 165 2.06 10.93 -2.76
N THR A 166 1.60 9.83 -2.16
CA THR A 166 0.35 9.84 -1.36
C THR A 166 0.46 10.73 -0.13
N ASN A 167 1.51 10.52 0.65
CA ASN A 167 1.86 11.33 1.82
C ASN A 167 3.32 11.14 2.19
N ILE A 168 3.80 11.98 3.12
CA ILE A 168 5.10 11.84 3.77
C ILE A 168 4.85 11.61 5.26
N GLY A 169 5.47 10.60 5.84
CA GLY A 169 5.38 10.28 7.26
C GLY A 169 6.58 9.46 7.70
N PHE A 170 6.74 9.28 9.02
CA PHE A 170 7.86 8.55 9.60
C PHE A 170 7.62 7.04 9.54
N ASP A 171 8.31 6.38 8.64
CA ASP A 171 8.42 4.93 8.55
C ASP A 171 9.76 4.55 7.91
N HIS A 172 10.29 3.38 8.25
CA HIS A 172 11.56 2.87 7.73
C HIS A 172 12.75 3.86 7.91
N MET A 173 12.79 4.60 9.02
CA MET A 173 13.74 5.68 9.27
C MET A 173 15.20 5.22 9.14
N ALA A 174 15.53 4.00 9.56
CA ALA A 174 16.87 3.42 9.40
C ALA A 174 17.40 3.38 7.96
N ILE A 175 16.51 3.54 6.95
CA ILE A 175 16.84 3.49 5.52
C ILE A 175 16.54 4.81 4.82
N LEU A 176 15.40 5.44 5.14
CA LEU A 176 14.92 6.63 4.44
C LEU A 176 15.35 7.95 5.07
N GLY A 177 15.96 7.89 6.27
CA GLY A 177 16.39 9.07 7.04
C GLY A 177 15.49 9.37 8.23
N ASP A 178 15.99 10.26 9.09
CA ASP A 178 15.40 10.61 10.39
C ASP A 178 14.58 11.90 10.34
N THR A 179 14.54 12.57 9.19
CA THR A 179 13.81 13.84 8.99
C THR A 179 12.75 13.71 7.90
N VAL A 180 11.73 14.56 7.99
CA VAL A 180 10.67 14.65 6.97
C VAL A 180 11.26 15.01 5.60
N GLU A 181 12.29 15.86 5.59
CA GLU A 181 13.00 16.31 4.39
C GLU A 181 13.74 15.14 3.70
N GLU A 182 14.44 14.30 4.44
CA GLU A 182 15.14 13.13 3.90
C GLU A 182 14.15 12.11 3.32
N ILE A 183 13.09 11.78 4.07
CA ILE A 183 12.05 10.87 3.60
C ILE A 183 11.34 11.43 2.35
N ALA A 184 11.08 12.75 2.31
CA ALA A 184 10.51 13.41 1.15
C ALA A 184 11.45 13.35 -0.06
N ALA A 185 12.77 13.54 0.13
CA ALA A 185 13.78 13.46 -0.94
C ALA A 185 13.86 12.06 -1.55
N GLU A 186 13.79 11.01 -0.70
CA GLU A 186 13.75 9.63 -1.18
C GLU A 186 12.51 9.36 -2.03
N LYS A 187 11.32 9.80 -1.56
CA LYS A 187 10.07 9.60 -2.32
C LYS A 187 10.00 10.47 -3.57
N ALA A 188 10.50 11.71 -3.51
CA ALA A 188 10.59 12.61 -4.66
C ALA A 188 11.49 12.07 -5.80
N GLY A 189 12.35 11.08 -5.51
CA GLY A 189 13.13 10.38 -6.52
C GLY A 189 12.32 9.70 -7.63
N ILE A 190 11.00 9.51 -7.47
CA ILE A 190 10.12 9.02 -8.54
C ILE A 190 9.70 10.12 -9.55
N ILE A 191 10.04 11.38 -9.29
CA ILE A 191 9.72 12.50 -10.17
C ILE A 191 10.63 12.42 -11.40
N LYS A 192 10.05 12.30 -12.58
CA LYS A 192 10.78 12.21 -13.85
C LYS A 192 10.68 13.52 -14.64
N LYS A 193 11.60 13.69 -15.56
CA LYS A 193 11.65 14.89 -16.40
C LYS A 193 10.34 15.06 -17.18
N GLU A 194 9.71 16.22 -17.06
CA GLU A 194 8.47 16.60 -17.74
C GLU A 194 7.24 15.70 -17.44
N VAL A 195 7.35 14.81 -16.45
CA VAL A 195 6.25 13.96 -16.00
C VAL A 195 5.55 14.62 -14.81
N PRO A 196 4.21 14.79 -14.82
CA PRO A 196 3.50 15.42 -13.73
C PRO A 196 3.63 14.62 -12.43
N ILE A 197 3.68 15.34 -11.33
CA ILE A 197 3.66 14.81 -9.97
C ILE A 197 2.44 15.32 -9.22
N ILE A 198 1.70 14.41 -8.60
CA ILE A 198 0.55 14.70 -7.75
C ILE A 198 0.90 14.29 -6.32
N THR A 199 0.63 15.16 -5.35
CA THR A 199 0.97 14.84 -3.97
C THR A 199 -0.11 15.22 -2.97
N GLY A 200 -0.26 14.36 -1.95
CA GLY A 200 -1.04 14.61 -0.74
C GLY A 200 -0.17 14.94 0.47
N ALA A 201 1.10 15.28 0.28
CA ALA A 201 1.96 15.73 1.37
C ALA A 201 1.44 17.05 1.96
N GLU A 202 1.45 17.17 3.29
CA GLU A 202 0.88 18.31 4.02
C GLU A 202 1.96 19.14 4.74
N GLN A 203 3.07 18.50 5.12
CA GLN A 203 4.16 19.16 5.84
C GLN A 203 4.91 20.13 4.91
N VAL A 204 5.07 21.38 5.36
CA VAL A 204 5.72 22.45 4.58
C VAL A 204 7.10 22.01 4.09
N LYS A 205 7.93 21.46 4.96
CA LYS A 205 9.28 20.99 4.63
C LYS A 205 9.31 19.87 3.58
N ALA A 206 8.34 18.93 3.64
CA ALA A 206 8.21 17.90 2.62
C ALA A 206 7.80 18.50 1.27
N LEU A 207 6.86 19.45 1.29
CA LEU A 207 6.41 20.13 0.08
C LEU A 207 7.51 20.98 -0.56
N ASP A 208 8.39 21.61 0.24
CA ASP A 208 9.54 22.35 -0.26
C ASP A 208 10.48 21.43 -1.06
N VAL A 209 10.82 20.25 -0.51
CA VAL A 209 11.64 19.24 -1.19
C VAL A 209 10.99 18.73 -2.47
N ILE A 210 9.70 18.37 -2.42
CA ILE A 210 8.96 17.89 -3.60
C ILE A 210 8.89 18.99 -4.68
N THR A 211 8.68 20.25 -4.27
CA THR A 211 8.61 21.38 -5.17
C THR A 211 9.95 21.65 -5.85
N GLU A 212 11.04 21.60 -5.09
CA GLU A 212 12.39 21.76 -5.65
C GLU A 212 12.70 20.68 -6.68
N GLU A 213 12.44 19.41 -6.36
CA GLU A 213 12.68 18.29 -7.29
C GLU A 213 11.77 18.41 -8.53
N ALA A 214 10.50 18.79 -8.39
CA ALA A 214 9.59 19.01 -9.51
C ALA A 214 10.10 20.11 -10.44
N ASN A 215 10.59 21.22 -9.87
CA ASN A 215 11.19 22.31 -10.65
C ASN A 215 12.45 21.85 -11.40
N LEU A 216 13.36 21.12 -10.75
CA LEU A 216 14.56 20.55 -11.36
C LEU A 216 14.24 19.64 -12.55
N LYS A 217 13.15 18.87 -12.42
CA LYS A 217 12.67 17.96 -13.48
C LYS A 217 11.74 18.63 -14.49
N GLN A 218 11.41 19.91 -14.33
CA GLN A 218 10.42 20.61 -15.16
C GLN A 218 9.05 19.89 -15.15
N ALA A 219 8.71 19.26 -14.03
CA ALA A 219 7.47 18.49 -13.82
C ALA A 219 6.37 19.42 -13.31
N SER A 220 5.16 19.30 -13.87
CA SER A 220 3.99 19.99 -13.33
C SER A 220 3.63 19.39 -11.97
N LEU A 221 3.54 20.21 -10.93
CA LEU A 221 3.22 19.80 -9.56
C LEU A 221 1.76 20.12 -9.25
N PHE A 222 1.03 19.11 -8.73
CA PHE A 222 -0.34 19.26 -8.23
C PHE A 222 -0.39 18.82 -6.76
N VAL A 223 -0.67 19.76 -5.87
CA VAL A 223 -0.72 19.56 -4.41
C VAL A 223 -2.18 19.55 -3.94
N LEU A 224 -2.57 18.50 -3.23
CA LEU A 224 -3.87 18.45 -2.56
C LEU A 224 -3.96 19.61 -1.53
N GLY A 225 -5.06 20.37 -1.59
CA GLY A 225 -5.25 21.57 -0.78
C GLY A 225 -4.79 22.87 -1.47
N LYS A 226 -4.06 22.78 -2.59
CA LYS A 226 -3.65 23.94 -3.40
C LYS A 226 -4.27 23.90 -4.79
N GLU A 227 -3.71 23.12 -5.73
CA GLU A 227 -4.15 23.00 -7.11
C GLU A 227 -5.48 22.24 -7.25
N PHE A 228 -5.77 21.32 -6.33
CA PHE A 228 -7.06 20.63 -6.22
C PHE A 228 -7.45 20.45 -4.76
N LYS A 229 -8.76 20.41 -4.46
CA LYS A 229 -9.26 20.51 -3.08
C LYS A 229 -10.44 19.59 -2.82
N ILE A 230 -10.44 18.97 -1.64
CA ILE A 230 -11.60 18.30 -1.07
C ILE A 230 -12.46 19.36 -0.37
N GLU A 231 -13.76 19.38 -0.66
CA GLU A 231 -14.76 20.25 -0.02
C GLU A 231 -15.99 19.42 0.37
N ASN A 232 -16.82 19.93 1.24
CA ASN A 232 -18.09 19.32 1.66
C ASN A 232 -17.92 17.85 2.08
N TYR A 233 -16.83 17.56 2.81
CA TYR A 233 -16.63 16.22 3.37
C TYR A 233 -17.68 15.92 4.42
N GLU A 234 -18.29 14.74 4.33
CA GLU A 234 -19.25 14.21 5.30
C GLU A 234 -19.08 12.70 5.47
N PRO A 235 -19.10 12.18 6.71
CA PRO A 235 -19.16 10.76 6.94
C PRO A 235 -20.55 10.24 6.58
N LEU A 236 -20.62 9.11 5.87
CA LEU A 236 -21.85 8.41 5.52
C LEU A 236 -22.00 7.15 6.37
N ALA A 237 -23.20 6.62 6.48
CA ALA A 237 -23.45 5.38 7.25
C ALA A 237 -22.55 4.18 6.80
N ASN A 238 -22.24 4.11 5.50
CA ASN A 238 -21.42 3.05 4.93
C ASN A 238 -20.41 3.62 3.94
N GLY A 239 -19.61 4.60 4.36
CA GLY A 239 -18.64 5.21 3.48
C GLY A 239 -18.34 6.67 3.79
N GLU A 240 -17.79 7.37 2.82
CA GLU A 240 -17.42 8.79 2.91
C GLU A 240 -17.99 9.57 1.73
N GLY A 241 -18.55 10.76 2.00
CA GLY A 241 -19.05 11.68 1.00
C GLY A 241 -18.18 12.92 0.87
N PHE A 242 -17.97 13.44 -0.33
CA PHE A 242 -17.19 14.67 -0.54
C PHE A 242 -17.40 15.28 -1.93
N THR A 243 -16.95 16.51 -2.08
CA THR A 243 -16.79 17.19 -3.37
C THR A 243 -15.30 17.34 -3.67
N LEU A 244 -14.87 17.07 -4.91
CA LEU A 244 -13.50 17.31 -5.36
C LEU A 244 -13.47 18.40 -6.42
N LYS A 245 -12.75 19.49 -6.15
CA LYS A 245 -12.44 20.52 -7.14
C LYS A 245 -11.04 20.29 -7.71
N THR A 246 -10.96 20.23 -9.03
CA THR A 246 -9.70 20.07 -9.77
C THR A 246 -9.58 21.16 -10.83
N PRO A 247 -8.40 21.40 -11.42
CA PRO A 247 -8.26 22.29 -12.59
C PRO A 247 -9.07 21.84 -13.82
N TYR A 248 -9.55 20.58 -13.82
CA TYR A 248 -10.23 19.94 -14.97
C TYR A 248 -11.74 19.77 -14.76
N GLY A 249 -12.26 20.20 -13.61
CA GLY A 249 -13.68 20.14 -13.30
C GLY A 249 -13.98 19.98 -11.81
N ILE A 250 -15.26 20.07 -11.48
CA ILE A 250 -15.80 19.87 -10.15
C ILE A 250 -16.58 18.56 -10.16
N PHE A 251 -16.30 17.70 -9.19
CA PHE A 251 -16.97 16.41 -8.98
C PHE A 251 -17.72 16.51 -7.65
N GLU A 252 -19.02 16.73 -7.75
CA GLU A 252 -19.89 16.84 -6.59
C GLU A 252 -20.41 15.47 -6.17
N HIS A 253 -20.72 15.31 -4.88
CA HIS A 253 -21.36 14.12 -4.31
C HIS A 253 -20.61 12.80 -4.59
N LEU A 254 -19.28 12.86 -4.61
CA LEU A 254 -18.46 11.64 -4.66
C LEU A 254 -18.67 10.82 -3.39
N GLN A 255 -18.77 9.49 -3.56
CA GLN A 255 -18.96 8.56 -2.46
C GLN A 255 -17.92 7.44 -2.53
N LEU A 256 -17.38 7.06 -1.38
CA LEU A 256 -16.47 5.93 -1.19
C LEU A 256 -17.10 4.91 -0.26
N ASN A 257 -16.88 3.63 -0.53
CA ASN A 257 -17.24 2.54 0.39
C ASN A 257 -16.12 2.24 1.41
N MET A 258 -14.88 2.69 1.14
CA MET A 258 -13.77 2.57 2.08
C MET A 258 -13.85 3.69 3.12
N LEU A 259 -13.80 3.32 4.42
CA LEU A 259 -13.97 4.26 5.52
C LEU A 259 -12.68 5.02 5.85
N GLY A 260 -12.86 6.25 6.30
CA GLY A 260 -11.85 7.15 6.83
C GLY A 260 -11.43 8.26 5.88
N TYR A 261 -11.22 9.46 6.44
CA TYR A 261 -10.83 10.64 5.67
C TYR A 261 -9.52 10.47 4.87
N HIS A 262 -8.62 9.59 5.35
CA HIS A 262 -7.41 9.23 4.61
C HIS A 262 -7.73 8.52 3.27
N GLN A 263 -8.84 7.78 3.18
CA GLN A 263 -9.29 7.18 1.93
C GLN A 263 -9.85 8.23 0.97
N VAL A 264 -10.50 9.27 1.49
CA VAL A 264 -10.93 10.42 0.67
C VAL A 264 -9.72 11.12 0.04
N LYS A 265 -8.62 11.30 0.80
CA LYS A 265 -7.37 11.85 0.25
C LYS A 265 -6.78 10.92 -0.84
N ASN A 266 -6.70 9.61 -0.59
CA ASN A 266 -6.18 8.64 -1.56
C ASN A 266 -7.01 8.65 -2.86
N ALA A 267 -8.34 8.67 -2.76
CA ALA A 267 -9.23 8.76 -3.90
C ALA A 267 -9.06 10.09 -4.67
N ALA A 268 -8.92 11.21 -3.95
CA ALA A 268 -8.70 12.53 -4.56
C ALA A 268 -7.42 12.56 -5.41
N LEU A 269 -6.33 11.94 -4.93
CA LEU A 269 -5.07 11.82 -5.69
C LEU A 269 -5.27 10.97 -6.95
N ALA A 270 -5.97 9.85 -6.84
CA ALA A 270 -6.25 8.98 -7.98
C ALA A 270 -7.16 9.66 -9.02
N VAL A 271 -8.23 10.35 -8.59
CA VAL A 271 -9.11 11.12 -9.48
C VAL A 271 -8.34 12.23 -10.18
N MET A 272 -7.48 12.97 -9.46
CA MET A 272 -6.65 14.02 -10.05
C MET A 272 -5.73 13.47 -11.14
N ALA A 273 -5.11 12.29 -10.92
CA ALA A 273 -4.28 11.63 -11.92
C ALA A 273 -5.07 11.24 -13.18
N VAL A 274 -6.24 10.64 -13.00
CA VAL A 274 -7.13 10.27 -14.12
C VAL A 274 -7.61 11.50 -14.88
N CYS A 275 -7.96 12.58 -14.19
CA CYS A 275 -8.36 13.85 -14.82
C CYS A 275 -7.22 14.44 -15.68
N TYR A 276 -6.00 14.44 -15.14
CA TYR A 276 -4.83 14.90 -15.89
C TYR A 276 -4.59 14.06 -17.17
N LEU A 277 -4.61 12.74 -17.03
CA LEU A 277 -4.39 11.83 -18.17
C LEU A 277 -5.50 11.96 -19.23
N LYS A 278 -6.76 12.14 -18.79
CA LYS A 278 -7.89 12.42 -19.68
C LYS A 278 -7.70 13.72 -20.46
N GLU A 279 -7.33 14.81 -19.78
CA GLU A 279 -7.05 16.13 -20.41
C GLU A 279 -5.92 16.04 -21.44
N LYS A 280 -4.87 15.27 -21.14
CA LYS A 280 -3.75 15.01 -22.07
C LYS A 280 -4.08 14.00 -23.17
N LYS A 281 -5.35 13.56 -23.27
CA LYS A 281 -5.81 12.55 -24.23
C LYS A 281 -5.01 11.24 -24.19
N LYS A 282 -4.50 10.89 -23.02
CA LYS A 282 -3.79 9.63 -22.77
C LYS A 282 -4.75 8.50 -22.43
N LEU A 283 -5.99 8.82 -22.00
CA LEU A 283 -7.06 7.86 -21.75
C LEU A 283 -8.44 8.50 -22.05
N SER A 284 -9.44 7.64 -22.26
CA SER A 284 -10.84 8.04 -22.45
C SER A 284 -11.68 7.45 -21.31
N ILE A 285 -12.27 8.31 -20.50
CA ILE A 285 -13.12 7.91 -19.38
C ILE A 285 -14.20 8.96 -19.15
N SER A 286 -15.43 8.53 -18.90
CA SER A 286 -16.50 9.45 -18.51
C SER A 286 -16.42 9.78 -17.01
N ASN A 287 -17.06 10.87 -16.60
CA ASN A 287 -17.17 11.21 -15.18
C ASN A 287 -17.95 10.14 -14.40
N GLU A 288 -18.99 9.56 -15.03
CA GLU A 288 -19.79 8.48 -14.44
C GLU A 288 -18.94 7.23 -14.17
N GLN A 289 -18.08 6.83 -15.12
CA GLN A 289 -17.15 5.71 -14.93
C GLN A 289 -16.14 5.96 -13.82
N MET A 290 -15.60 7.19 -13.72
CA MET A 290 -14.70 7.57 -12.60
C MET A 290 -15.42 7.46 -11.25
N ILE A 291 -16.63 8.05 -11.13
CA ILE A 291 -17.43 8.02 -9.89
C ILE A 291 -17.72 6.56 -9.49
N LYS A 292 -18.15 5.74 -10.43
CA LYS A 292 -18.44 4.33 -10.21
C LYS A 292 -17.20 3.53 -9.79
N GLY A 293 -16.07 3.81 -10.44
CA GLY A 293 -14.79 3.16 -10.11
C GLY A 293 -14.35 3.44 -8.68
N ILE A 294 -14.40 4.71 -8.21
CA ILE A 294 -14.04 5.02 -6.82
C ILE A 294 -15.03 4.44 -5.80
N GLN A 295 -16.33 4.47 -6.11
CA GLN A 295 -17.37 3.95 -5.23
C GLN A 295 -17.25 2.43 -5.01
N HIS A 296 -16.94 1.67 -6.06
CA HIS A 296 -16.80 0.22 -5.98
C HIS A 296 -15.45 -0.25 -5.44
N THR A 297 -14.52 0.68 -5.21
CA THR A 297 -13.16 0.32 -4.74
C THR A 297 -13.22 -0.31 -3.37
N LYS A 298 -12.51 -1.45 -3.25
CA LYS A 298 -12.23 -2.16 -2.01
C LYS A 298 -10.73 -2.48 -1.96
N TRP A 299 -10.18 -2.54 -0.77
CA TRP A 299 -8.81 -2.96 -0.55
C TRP A 299 -8.70 -3.77 0.72
N ASN A 300 -8.38 -5.07 0.58
CA ASN A 300 -8.32 -6.01 1.70
C ASN A 300 -7.36 -5.52 2.78
N GLY A 301 -7.72 -5.72 4.05
CA GLY A 301 -6.92 -5.31 5.19
C GLY A 301 -6.87 -3.78 5.41
N ARG A 302 -7.81 -3.02 4.88
CA ARG A 302 -8.00 -1.59 5.16
C ARG A 302 -9.39 -1.34 5.67
N PHE A 303 -9.50 -1.21 6.99
CA PHE A 303 -10.77 -1.10 7.72
C PHE A 303 -11.80 -2.12 7.22
N GLU A 304 -11.38 -3.39 7.13
CA GLU A 304 -12.17 -4.46 6.54
C GLU A 304 -13.03 -5.14 7.62
N ILE A 305 -14.35 -5.16 7.41
CA ILE A 305 -15.28 -5.90 8.27
C ILE A 305 -15.19 -7.38 7.87
N VAL A 306 -14.77 -8.23 8.79
CA VAL A 306 -14.60 -9.68 8.58
C VAL A 306 -15.60 -10.53 9.33
N ASN A 307 -16.37 -9.93 10.26
CA ASN A 307 -17.46 -10.58 10.96
C ASN A 307 -18.45 -9.54 11.49
N GLU A 308 -19.74 -9.86 11.49
CA GLU A 308 -20.81 -8.94 11.95
C GLU A 308 -21.18 -9.13 13.42
N HIS A 309 -20.97 -10.32 13.99
CA HIS A 309 -21.36 -10.64 15.37
C HIS A 309 -20.30 -11.49 16.09
N PRO A 310 -19.50 -10.93 17.04
CA PRO A 310 -19.34 -9.49 17.27
C PRO A 310 -18.77 -8.79 16.04
N LEU A 311 -19.12 -7.53 15.84
CA LEU A 311 -18.53 -6.72 14.75
C LEU A 311 -17.01 -6.77 14.88
N THR A 312 -16.36 -7.33 13.85
CA THR A 312 -14.91 -7.52 13.85
C THR A 312 -14.29 -6.86 12.63
N ILE A 313 -13.36 -5.95 12.88
CA ILE A 313 -12.63 -5.22 11.84
C ILE A 313 -11.15 -5.61 11.89
N ILE A 314 -10.56 -5.78 10.72
CA ILE A 314 -9.11 -5.87 10.55
C ILE A 314 -8.60 -4.64 9.83
N ASP A 315 -7.45 -4.10 10.28
CA ASP A 315 -6.80 -2.96 9.64
C ASP A 315 -5.28 -3.08 9.69
N GLY A 316 -4.62 -2.77 8.58
CA GLY A 316 -3.18 -2.86 8.41
C GLY A 316 -2.38 -1.65 8.88
N ALA A 317 -2.91 -0.81 9.76
CA ALA A 317 -2.16 0.26 10.40
C ALA A 317 -0.97 -0.32 11.18
N HIS A 318 0.25 0.19 10.91
CA HIS A 318 1.50 -0.38 11.44
C HIS A 318 2.57 0.68 11.74
N ASN A 319 2.20 1.94 11.69
CA ASN A 319 3.00 3.10 12.09
C ASN A 319 2.08 4.14 12.75
N ALA A 320 2.65 5.17 13.37
CA ALA A 320 1.91 6.15 14.14
C ALA A 320 0.81 6.83 13.32
N GLU A 321 1.10 7.32 12.11
CA GLU A 321 0.11 7.98 11.26
C GLU A 321 -1.00 7.02 10.79
N GLY A 322 -0.68 5.74 10.59
CA GLY A 322 -1.67 4.70 10.29
C GLY A 322 -2.61 4.48 11.46
N ILE A 323 -2.09 4.36 12.67
CA ILE A 323 -2.90 4.25 13.91
C ILE A 323 -3.74 5.52 14.10
N ASP A 324 -3.21 6.73 13.93
CA ASP A 324 -3.96 7.97 14.03
C ASP A 324 -5.16 7.98 13.05
N SER A 325 -4.95 7.48 11.83
CA SER A 325 -6.00 7.36 10.81
C SER A 325 -7.07 6.34 11.20
N LEU A 326 -6.68 5.18 11.73
CA LEU A 326 -7.58 4.15 12.26
C LEU A 326 -8.42 4.71 13.40
N LEU A 327 -7.79 5.35 14.40
CA LEU A 327 -8.47 5.93 15.55
C LEU A 327 -9.45 7.03 15.15
N SER A 328 -9.07 7.90 14.21
CA SER A 328 -9.95 8.93 13.68
C SER A 328 -11.19 8.33 13.02
N THR A 329 -11.02 7.25 12.25
CA THR A 329 -12.13 6.53 11.61
C THR A 329 -13.04 5.87 12.65
N LEU A 330 -12.47 5.22 13.66
CA LEU A 330 -13.24 4.59 14.74
C LEU A 330 -14.04 5.61 15.54
N ARG A 331 -13.44 6.73 15.91
CA ARG A 331 -14.15 7.83 16.62
C ARG A 331 -15.29 8.41 15.80
N LEU A 332 -15.12 8.49 14.47
CA LEU A 332 -16.11 9.12 13.60
C LEU A 332 -17.32 8.22 13.31
N HIS A 333 -17.08 6.92 13.09
CA HIS A 333 -18.13 5.99 12.65
C HIS A 333 -18.62 5.04 13.74
N TYR A 334 -17.89 4.90 14.88
CA TYR A 334 -18.14 3.90 15.91
C TYR A 334 -17.98 4.47 17.34
N GLU A 335 -18.31 5.75 17.56
CA GLU A 335 -18.15 6.45 18.86
C GLU A 335 -18.86 5.74 20.00
N ASP A 336 -20.04 5.14 19.74
CA ASP A 336 -20.86 4.46 20.75
C ASP A 336 -20.45 3.00 21.02
N ARG A 337 -19.34 2.52 20.41
CA ARG A 337 -18.92 1.13 20.56
C ARG A 337 -17.89 0.92 21.67
N ASN A 338 -17.98 -0.23 22.35
CA ASN A 338 -16.95 -0.72 23.26
C ASN A 338 -15.87 -1.44 22.43
N ILE A 339 -14.73 -0.81 22.22
CA ILE A 339 -13.70 -1.34 21.32
C ILE A 339 -12.74 -2.26 22.07
N HIS A 340 -12.72 -3.53 21.69
CA HIS A 340 -11.78 -4.56 22.15
C HIS A 340 -10.68 -4.71 21.12
N LEU A 341 -9.47 -4.24 21.45
CA LEU A 341 -8.33 -4.26 20.55
C LEU A 341 -7.54 -5.56 20.65
N ILE A 342 -7.07 -6.08 19.52
CA ILE A 342 -6.02 -7.11 19.42
C ILE A 342 -4.88 -6.49 18.62
N PHE A 343 -3.70 -6.44 19.23
CA PHE A 343 -2.55 -5.73 18.66
C PHE A 343 -1.30 -6.60 18.61
N SER A 344 -0.63 -6.57 17.44
CA SER A 344 0.70 -7.14 17.24
C SER A 344 1.46 -6.35 16.20
N CYS A 345 2.75 -6.14 16.37
CA CYS A 345 3.57 -5.38 15.43
C CYS A 345 4.98 -5.97 15.24
N LEU A 346 5.71 -5.42 14.29
CA LEU A 346 7.10 -5.78 14.04
C LEU A 346 8.06 -5.02 14.97
N ASN A 347 9.24 -5.60 15.19
CA ASN A 347 10.28 -5.06 16.06
C ASN A 347 10.88 -3.72 15.59
N ASP A 348 10.82 -3.44 14.29
CA ASP A 348 11.31 -2.22 13.66
C ASP A 348 10.35 -1.03 13.75
N LYS A 349 9.21 -1.18 14.43
CA LYS A 349 8.19 -0.14 14.58
C LYS A 349 8.24 0.51 15.98
N SER A 350 7.87 1.79 16.05
CA SER A 350 7.73 2.56 17.28
C SER A 350 6.47 2.13 18.05
N ALA A 351 6.53 0.95 18.70
CA ALA A 351 5.38 0.33 19.35
C ALA A 351 4.84 1.16 20.52
N ASP A 352 5.71 1.82 21.29
CA ASP A 352 5.30 2.62 22.46
C ASP A 352 4.24 3.66 22.11
N ARG A 353 4.49 4.46 21.04
CA ARG A 353 3.53 5.47 20.59
C ARG A 353 2.23 4.84 20.11
N MET A 354 2.32 3.77 19.31
CA MET A 354 1.11 3.10 18.80
C MET A 354 0.26 2.54 19.93
N VAL A 355 0.86 1.92 20.94
CA VAL A 355 0.16 1.38 22.11
C VAL A 355 -0.52 2.51 22.90
N GLN A 356 0.19 3.60 23.19
CA GLN A 356 -0.37 4.75 23.91
C GLN A 356 -1.58 5.36 23.19
N GLU A 357 -1.51 5.51 21.87
CA GLU A 357 -2.63 6.04 21.09
C GLU A 357 -3.84 5.08 21.09
N LEU A 358 -3.60 3.77 20.91
CA LEU A 358 -4.64 2.74 20.92
C LEU A 358 -5.37 2.67 22.27
N GLU A 359 -4.66 2.85 23.39
CA GLU A 359 -5.24 2.87 24.73
C GLU A 359 -6.32 3.94 24.92
N THR A 360 -6.28 5.03 24.12
CA THR A 360 -7.21 6.18 24.28
C THR A 360 -8.65 5.85 23.95
N ILE A 361 -8.91 4.78 23.20
CA ILE A 361 -10.26 4.36 22.80
C ILE A 361 -10.62 2.94 23.25
N ALA A 362 -9.66 2.19 23.76
CA ALA A 362 -9.83 0.79 24.08
C ALA A 362 -10.71 0.58 25.34
N ALA A 363 -11.76 -0.25 25.24
CA ALA A 363 -12.41 -0.85 26.39
C ALA A 363 -11.54 -1.96 27.00
N SER A 364 -10.82 -2.69 26.14
CA SER A 364 -9.75 -3.62 26.52
C SER A 364 -8.72 -3.73 25.38
N ILE A 365 -7.49 -4.10 25.74
CA ILE A 365 -6.42 -4.35 24.76
C ILE A 365 -5.76 -5.71 25.03
N THR A 366 -5.64 -6.53 24.00
CA THR A 366 -4.98 -7.83 24.03
C THR A 366 -3.77 -7.81 23.11
N PHE A 367 -2.61 -8.08 23.68
CA PHE A 367 -1.35 -8.15 22.94
C PHE A 367 -1.07 -9.59 22.54
N THR A 368 -0.56 -9.78 21.33
CA THR A 368 -0.23 -11.10 20.81
C THR A 368 0.99 -11.07 19.91
N SER A 369 1.48 -12.24 19.50
CA SER A 369 2.53 -12.41 18.50
C SER A 369 2.03 -13.27 17.34
N PHE A 370 2.81 -13.36 16.26
CA PHE A 370 2.49 -14.16 15.07
C PHE A 370 3.77 -14.76 14.48
N ASP A 371 3.63 -15.78 13.64
CA ASP A 371 4.77 -16.53 13.09
C ASP A 371 5.50 -15.73 11.99
N PHE A 372 6.30 -14.76 12.41
CA PHE A 372 7.12 -13.96 11.52
C PHE A 372 8.46 -13.61 12.20
N PRO A 373 9.61 -13.70 11.49
CA PRO A 373 10.95 -13.53 12.10
C PRO A 373 11.18 -12.21 12.82
N ARG A 374 10.42 -11.18 12.50
CA ARG A 374 10.52 -9.84 13.11
C ARG A 374 9.30 -9.48 13.96
N ALA A 375 8.42 -10.43 14.25
CA ALA A 375 7.28 -10.17 15.13
C ALA A 375 7.77 -9.85 16.55
N ARG A 376 7.16 -8.86 17.18
CA ARG A 376 7.44 -8.51 18.56
C ARG A 376 6.73 -9.48 19.52
N ALA A 377 7.38 -9.88 20.59
CA ALA A 377 6.79 -10.74 21.60
C ALA A 377 5.61 -10.03 22.29
N ALA A 378 4.54 -10.79 22.57
CA ALA A 378 3.35 -10.25 23.23
C ALA A 378 3.68 -9.68 24.62
N GLY A 379 4.60 -10.31 25.35
CA GLY A 379 5.06 -9.86 26.66
C GLY A 379 5.70 -8.46 26.62
N GLU A 380 6.52 -8.16 25.61
CA GLU A 380 7.12 -6.82 25.45
C GLU A 380 6.03 -5.74 25.23
N LEU A 381 5.04 -6.02 24.37
CA LEU A 381 3.93 -5.09 24.12
C LEU A 381 3.06 -4.89 25.37
N TYR A 382 2.84 -5.96 26.13
CA TYR A 382 2.10 -5.91 27.38
C TYR A 382 2.76 -5.01 28.42
N GLU A 383 4.08 -5.07 28.55
CA GLU A 383 4.83 -4.22 29.49
C GLU A 383 4.85 -2.73 29.06
N MET A 384 4.75 -2.42 27.77
CA MET A 384 4.63 -1.04 27.28
C MET A 384 3.29 -0.40 27.63
N SER A 385 2.25 -1.21 27.82
CA SER A 385 0.89 -0.74 28.05
C SER A 385 0.65 -0.35 29.51
N THR A 386 -0.09 0.75 29.70
CA THR A 386 -0.60 1.21 31.01
C THR A 386 -2.07 0.94 31.20
N HIS A 387 -2.73 0.35 30.19
CA HIS A 387 -4.17 0.12 30.21
C HIS A 387 -4.59 -0.84 31.33
N ARG A 388 -5.67 -0.48 32.06
CA ARG A 388 -6.14 -1.28 33.22
C ARG A 388 -6.70 -2.65 32.80
N ASN A 389 -7.30 -2.71 31.61
CA ASN A 389 -7.97 -3.88 31.06
C ASN A 389 -7.12 -4.47 29.94
N LYS A 390 -5.89 -4.88 30.26
CA LYS A 390 -4.96 -5.49 29.31
C LYS A 390 -4.81 -6.97 29.53
N HIS A 391 -4.57 -7.69 28.44
CA HIS A 391 -4.31 -9.13 28.40
C HIS A 391 -3.18 -9.43 27.42
N MET A 392 -2.56 -10.59 27.52
CA MET A 392 -1.62 -11.08 26.51
C MET A 392 -1.78 -12.60 26.29
N ASP A 393 -1.54 -13.01 25.05
CA ASP A 393 -1.33 -14.41 24.69
C ASP A 393 -0.38 -14.44 23.49
N GLU A 394 0.69 -15.25 23.56
CA GLU A 394 1.67 -15.37 22.47
C GLU A 394 1.05 -16.02 21.21
N GLU A 395 -0.03 -16.79 21.37
CA GLU A 395 -0.75 -17.42 20.27
C GLU A 395 -1.95 -16.58 19.86
N TRP A 396 -1.86 -15.86 18.75
CA TRP A 396 -2.91 -14.95 18.29
C TRP A 396 -4.30 -15.61 18.12
N LYS A 397 -4.36 -16.91 17.81
CA LYS A 397 -5.66 -17.62 17.72
C LYS A 397 -6.33 -17.72 19.09
N LYS A 398 -5.56 -17.92 20.15
CA LYS A 398 -6.07 -17.91 21.53
C LYS A 398 -6.45 -16.49 21.97
N ALA A 399 -5.65 -15.49 21.58
CA ALA A 399 -5.98 -14.09 21.82
C ALA A 399 -7.34 -13.70 21.19
N ILE A 400 -7.59 -14.11 19.94
CA ILE A 400 -8.89 -13.90 19.27
C ILE A 400 -10.01 -14.63 19.99
N ALA A 401 -9.83 -15.89 20.37
CA ALA A 401 -10.84 -16.66 21.09
C ALA A 401 -11.20 -15.99 22.43
N TYR A 402 -10.17 -15.60 23.20
CA TYR A 402 -10.35 -14.88 24.47
C TYR A 402 -11.16 -13.59 24.31
N VAL A 403 -10.82 -12.76 23.31
CA VAL A 403 -11.53 -11.49 23.08
C VAL A 403 -12.97 -11.75 22.64
N LYS A 404 -13.22 -12.73 21.75
CA LYS A 404 -14.58 -13.10 21.32
C LYS A 404 -15.47 -13.59 22.47
N GLU A 405 -14.92 -14.29 23.45
CA GLU A 405 -15.65 -14.71 24.66
C GLU A 405 -16.02 -13.53 25.59
N LYS A 406 -15.28 -12.42 25.50
CA LYS A 406 -15.50 -11.19 26.28
C LYS A 406 -16.43 -10.21 25.57
N ALA A 407 -16.31 -10.09 24.27
CA ALA A 407 -17.06 -9.18 23.43
C ALA A 407 -18.46 -9.77 23.10
N THR A 408 -19.36 -9.79 24.08
CA THR A 408 -20.71 -10.41 23.99
C THR A 408 -21.85 -9.40 23.96
N GLY A 409 -21.57 -8.13 24.24
CA GLY A 409 -22.55 -7.05 24.23
C GLY A 409 -22.87 -6.61 22.78
N GLU A 410 -24.08 -6.11 22.56
CA GLU A 410 -24.49 -5.57 21.24
C GLU A 410 -23.63 -4.38 20.79
N GLN A 411 -23.06 -3.64 21.75
CA GLN A 411 -22.17 -2.51 21.48
C GLN A 411 -20.69 -2.92 21.38
N ASP A 412 -20.36 -4.20 21.63
CA ASP A 412 -18.99 -4.65 21.60
C ASP A 412 -18.50 -4.80 20.15
N MET A 413 -17.26 -4.40 19.93
CA MET A 413 -16.58 -4.42 18.65
C MET A 413 -15.14 -4.88 18.83
N VAL A 414 -14.67 -5.74 17.93
CA VAL A 414 -13.28 -6.21 17.93
C VAL A 414 -12.52 -5.55 16.81
N VAL A 415 -11.36 -4.97 17.12
CA VAL A 415 -10.46 -4.40 16.12
C VAL A 415 -9.10 -5.06 16.21
N ILE A 416 -8.62 -5.61 15.10
CA ILE A 416 -7.35 -6.34 15.01
C ILE A 416 -6.41 -5.56 14.10
N THR A 417 -5.24 -5.15 14.63
CA THR A 417 -4.35 -4.25 13.91
C THR A 417 -2.87 -4.37 14.33
N GLY A 418 -1.99 -3.61 13.67
CA GLY A 418 -0.58 -3.38 14.02
C GLY A 418 0.44 -3.93 13.03
N SER A 419 0.04 -4.83 12.12
CA SER A 419 0.90 -5.32 11.04
C SER A 419 0.10 -5.89 9.88
N LEU A 420 0.47 -5.58 8.65
CA LEU A 420 -0.12 -6.20 7.46
C LEU A 420 0.11 -7.72 7.43
N TYR A 421 1.27 -8.19 7.85
CA TYR A 421 1.56 -9.62 7.92
C TYR A 421 0.67 -10.32 8.94
N PHE A 422 0.48 -9.71 10.11
CA PHE A 422 -0.40 -10.23 11.16
C PHE A 422 -1.85 -10.34 10.67
N ILE A 423 -2.42 -9.24 10.16
CA ILE A 423 -3.81 -9.25 9.71
C ILE A 423 -4.05 -10.16 8.50
N SER A 424 -3.03 -10.43 7.69
CA SER A 424 -3.08 -11.40 6.60
C SER A 424 -3.38 -12.82 7.12
N GLU A 425 -2.66 -13.28 8.15
CA GLU A 425 -2.92 -14.58 8.80
C GLU A 425 -4.31 -14.61 9.47
N VAL A 426 -4.65 -13.53 10.17
CA VAL A 426 -5.96 -13.39 10.82
C VAL A 426 -7.10 -13.44 9.82
N ARG A 427 -6.98 -12.70 8.70
CA ARG A 427 -7.98 -12.68 7.64
C ARG A 427 -8.20 -14.06 7.04
N ALA A 428 -7.12 -14.75 6.69
CA ALA A 428 -7.18 -16.11 6.16
C ALA A 428 -7.83 -17.11 7.14
N PHE A 429 -7.71 -16.87 8.44
CA PHE A 429 -8.34 -17.69 9.47
C PHE A 429 -9.84 -17.37 9.69
N LEU A 430 -10.22 -16.09 9.65
CA LEU A 430 -11.58 -15.66 9.97
C LEU A 430 -12.56 -15.82 8.80
N LEU A 431 -12.06 -15.84 7.56
CA LEU A 431 -12.89 -15.96 6.35
C LEU A 431 -12.97 -17.41 5.79
N LYS A 432 -12.36 -18.36 6.45
CA LYS A 432 -12.53 -19.82 6.19
C LYS A 432 -13.80 -20.33 6.84
#